data_0a5ede93a042a60e651a3dc8e50f0b74
#
_entry.id   0a5ede93a042a60e651a3dc8e50f0b74
#
_cell.length_a   1.000
_cell.length_b   1.000
_cell.length_c   1.000
_cell.angle_alpha   90.00
_cell.angle_beta   90.00
_cell.angle_gamma   90.00
#
_symmetry.space_group_name_H-M   'P 1'
#
loop_
_entity.id
_entity.type
_entity.pdbx_description
1 polymer ?
#
loop_
_entity_poly.entity_id
_entity_poly.type
_entity_poly.pdbx_seq_one_letter_code
_entity_poly.pdbx_strand_id
1 'polypeptide(L)'
;MRYANITGWGKCLPPAVLSNQDLSTFLDTSDDWIQSRTGIRARRIAHVNTSDMATVAARQALAAAGLEPHQIDGIILATASPDTLVPSAASAVQRNLGIPAAAVFDLNAACTGFIYGLSVGSAMIRAGSMNRLLVIGAERLTHYLDWTRRDTAVLFGDGAGAVVLEASDAPCGLIADKLGCDAEARDILAVPDSGTGRARFAHVDGLFDVNFEGQEIFKRAVRGMGEAAAFVLDEAGVSPEHIDLMLPHQANIRIIETLAKKMAVPADKVMVNIADYGNTSAATVPIALCEALEQGRIRPGALLLTAAFGAGLTWGAGVIRWGERVTPIRQSDAALPPCEHSALTLLASAIEGCQQANKQR
;
A
#
# COMPACT_ATOMS: atom_id res chain seq x y z
N MET A 1 14.47 0.60 -27.03
CA MET A 1 14.04 1.37 -25.84
C MET A 1 13.91 0.38 -24.71
N ARG A 2 14.35 0.69 -23.49
CA ARG A 2 14.32 -0.25 -22.36
C ARG A 2 13.07 -0.01 -21.50
N TYR A 3 12.38 -1.07 -21.16
CA TYR A 3 11.15 -1.06 -20.35
C TYR A 3 11.37 -1.80 -19.03
N ALA A 4 10.50 -1.57 -18.05
CA ALA A 4 10.51 -2.24 -16.75
C ALA A 4 9.26 -3.13 -16.64
N ASN A 5 9.40 -4.40 -16.99
CA ASN A 5 8.31 -5.36 -16.96
C ASN A 5 8.05 -5.86 -15.54
N ILE A 6 6.79 -5.96 -15.13
CA ILE A 6 6.40 -6.64 -13.90
C ILE A 6 6.38 -8.15 -14.19
N THR A 7 7.29 -8.90 -13.58
CA THR A 7 7.47 -10.34 -13.86
C THR A 7 7.15 -11.23 -12.67
N GLY A 8 7.02 -10.66 -11.47
CA GLY A 8 6.65 -11.36 -10.27
C GLY A 8 5.83 -10.50 -9.33
N TRP A 9 5.03 -11.15 -8.50
CA TRP A 9 4.14 -10.51 -7.52
C TRP A 9 3.96 -11.39 -6.29
N GLY A 10 3.67 -10.76 -5.17
CA GLY A 10 3.41 -11.44 -3.91
C GLY A 10 2.75 -10.53 -2.90
N LYS A 11 2.03 -11.11 -1.95
CA LYS A 11 1.37 -10.38 -0.86
C LYS A 11 1.61 -11.07 0.48
N CYS A 12 1.50 -10.31 1.55
CA CYS A 12 1.51 -10.81 2.91
C CYS A 12 0.40 -10.13 3.70
N LEU A 13 -0.51 -10.92 4.23
CA LEU A 13 -1.60 -10.46 5.08
C LEU A 13 -1.45 -11.13 6.45
N PRO A 14 -1.37 -10.35 7.54
CA PRO A 14 -1.34 -10.91 8.89
C PRO A 14 -2.54 -11.83 9.16
N PRO A 15 -2.37 -12.92 9.93
CA PRO A 15 -3.45 -13.86 10.18
C PRO A 15 -4.53 -13.32 11.12
N ALA A 16 -4.17 -12.41 12.05
CA ALA A 16 -5.11 -11.88 13.02
C ALA A 16 -6.09 -10.89 12.35
N VAL A 17 -7.37 -11.20 12.43
CA VAL A 17 -8.48 -10.43 11.85
C VAL A 17 -9.17 -9.64 12.96
N LEU A 18 -9.31 -8.33 12.76
CA LEU A 18 -10.13 -7.44 13.59
C LEU A 18 -11.41 -7.10 12.84
N SER A 19 -12.53 -7.65 13.28
CA SER A 19 -13.85 -7.39 12.70
C SER A 19 -14.43 -6.07 13.19
N ASN A 20 -15.49 -5.59 12.51
CA ASN A 20 -16.27 -4.45 13.01
C ASN A 20 -16.96 -4.77 14.34
N GLN A 21 -17.35 -6.05 14.54
CA GLN A 21 -17.89 -6.51 15.81
C GLN A 21 -16.88 -6.36 16.95
N ASP A 22 -15.61 -6.74 16.72
CA ASP A 22 -14.55 -6.58 17.72
C ASP A 22 -14.36 -5.09 18.09
N LEU A 23 -14.36 -4.20 17.09
CA LEU A 23 -14.26 -2.75 17.32
C LEU A 23 -15.41 -2.22 18.18
N SER A 24 -16.64 -2.72 17.99
CA SER A 24 -17.81 -2.28 18.77
C SER A 24 -17.74 -2.68 20.25
N THR A 25 -16.80 -3.54 20.64
CA THR A 25 -16.61 -3.90 22.06
C THR A 25 -15.93 -2.81 22.88
N PHE A 26 -15.21 -1.88 22.23
CA PHE A 26 -14.46 -0.81 22.91
C PHE A 26 -14.62 0.59 22.28
N LEU A 27 -15.25 0.71 21.11
CA LEU A 27 -15.57 1.98 20.44
C LEU A 27 -17.09 2.15 20.33
N ASP A 28 -17.57 3.38 20.41
CA ASP A 28 -18.97 3.72 20.10
C ASP A 28 -19.20 3.68 18.58
N THR A 29 -19.41 2.47 18.04
CA THR A 29 -19.60 2.22 16.61
C THR A 29 -20.43 0.95 16.39
N SER A 30 -20.78 0.67 15.13
CA SER A 30 -21.46 -0.57 14.72
C SER A 30 -20.94 -1.02 13.34
N ASP A 31 -21.17 -2.30 13.03
CA ASP A 31 -20.85 -2.86 11.72
C ASP A 31 -21.54 -2.09 10.59
N ASP A 32 -22.84 -1.82 10.71
CA ASP A 32 -23.62 -1.05 9.73
C ASP A 32 -23.06 0.36 9.52
N TRP A 33 -22.64 1.04 10.62
CA TRP A 33 -22.06 2.37 10.54
C TRP A 33 -20.75 2.36 9.78
N ILE A 34 -19.85 1.40 10.07
CA ILE A 34 -18.55 1.29 9.43
C ILE A 34 -18.72 0.92 7.95
N GLN A 35 -19.49 -0.13 7.65
CA GLN A 35 -19.68 -0.59 6.27
C GLN A 35 -20.32 0.48 5.39
N SER A 36 -21.39 1.13 5.87
CA SER A 36 -22.10 2.14 5.08
C SER A 36 -21.23 3.37 4.74
N ARG A 37 -20.20 3.66 5.52
CA ARG A 37 -19.31 4.83 5.35
C ARG A 37 -18.01 4.51 4.63
N THR A 38 -17.50 3.30 4.81
CA THR A 38 -16.15 2.94 4.39
C THR A 38 -16.10 1.75 3.43
N GLY A 39 -17.09 0.87 3.49
CA GLY A 39 -17.09 -0.43 2.82
C GLY A 39 -16.30 -1.51 3.57
N ILE A 40 -15.70 -1.21 4.75
CA ILE A 40 -14.81 -2.11 5.48
C ILE A 40 -15.62 -3.02 6.40
N ARG A 41 -15.36 -4.34 6.34
CA ARG A 41 -15.91 -5.36 7.24
C ARG A 41 -14.86 -5.82 8.26
N ALA A 42 -13.61 -5.91 7.82
CA ALA A 42 -12.49 -6.37 8.64
C ALA A 42 -11.17 -5.69 8.23
N ARG A 43 -10.18 -5.79 9.10
CA ARG A 43 -8.79 -5.42 8.84
C ARG A 43 -7.85 -6.42 9.47
N ARG A 44 -6.59 -6.41 9.05
CA ARG A 44 -5.56 -7.30 9.56
C ARG A 44 -4.68 -6.55 10.54
N ILE A 45 -4.29 -7.24 11.62
CA ILE A 45 -3.41 -6.72 12.67
C ILE A 45 -2.12 -7.52 12.67
N ALA A 46 -0.99 -6.82 12.47
CA ALA A 46 0.32 -7.46 12.45
C ALA A 46 0.84 -7.76 13.86
N HIS A 47 1.35 -8.98 14.03
CA HIS A 47 2.10 -9.44 15.21
C HIS A 47 3.61 -9.37 15.00
N VAL A 48 4.05 -8.89 13.85
CA VAL A 48 5.44 -8.80 13.39
C VAL A 48 5.74 -7.40 12.87
N ASN A 49 6.99 -7.13 12.52
CA ASN A 49 7.41 -5.86 11.96
C ASN A 49 7.00 -5.69 10.49
N THR A 50 7.05 -4.45 10.00
CA THR A 50 6.78 -4.12 8.60
C THR A 50 7.73 -4.86 7.66
N SER A 51 9.03 -4.95 8.01
CA SER A 51 10.03 -5.68 7.20
C SER A 51 9.76 -7.17 7.10
N ASP A 52 9.15 -7.79 8.12
CA ASP A 52 8.81 -9.22 8.08
C ASP A 52 7.70 -9.50 7.07
N MET A 53 6.65 -8.68 7.07
CA MET A 53 5.57 -8.75 6.07
C MET A 53 6.12 -8.49 4.66
N ALA A 54 6.95 -7.44 4.52
CA ALA A 54 7.61 -7.10 3.25
C ALA A 54 8.46 -8.26 2.73
N THR A 55 9.19 -8.97 3.62
CA THR A 55 10.01 -10.13 3.27
C THR A 55 9.17 -11.28 2.72
N VAL A 56 8.04 -11.59 3.34
CA VAL A 56 7.13 -12.65 2.86
C VAL A 56 6.57 -12.30 1.48
N ALA A 57 6.08 -11.07 1.29
CA ALA A 57 5.58 -10.60 0.00
C ALA A 57 6.67 -10.65 -1.08
N ALA A 58 7.91 -10.25 -0.74
CA ALA A 58 9.05 -10.29 -1.66
C ALA A 58 9.45 -11.72 -2.05
N ARG A 59 9.45 -12.68 -1.11
CA ARG A 59 9.73 -14.10 -1.42
C ARG A 59 8.72 -14.68 -2.40
N GLN A 60 7.45 -14.35 -2.23
CA GLN A 60 6.40 -14.76 -3.17
C GLN A 60 6.62 -14.12 -4.54
N ALA A 61 6.95 -12.82 -4.58
CA ALA A 61 7.23 -12.11 -5.83
C ALA A 61 8.44 -12.71 -6.58
N LEU A 62 9.52 -13.04 -5.87
CA LEU A 62 10.68 -13.73 -6.44
C LEU A 62 10.33 -15.11 -7.00
N ALA A 63 9.57 -15.90 -6.26
CA ALA A 63 9.11 -17.21 -6.72
C ALA A 63 8.24 -17.09 -7.98
N ALA A 64 7.30 -16.13 -8.00
CA ALA A 64 6.46 -15.86 -9.16
C ALA A 64 7.28 -15.44 -10.39
N ALA A 65 8.36 -14.65 -10.18
CA ALA A 65 9.31 -14.26 -11.23
C ALA A 65 10.25 -15.41 -11.65
N GLY A 66 10.39 -16.46 -10.84
CA GLY A 66 11.37 -17.53 -11.06
C GLY A 66 12.80 -17.10 -10.76
N LEU A 67 12.97 -16.06 -9.93
CA LEU A 67 14.28 -15.48 -9.59
C LEU A 67 14.76 -15.96 -8.23
N GLU A 68 16.11 -15.99 -8.11
CA GLU A 68 16.81 -16.18 -6.84
C GLU A 68 17.17 -14.82 -6.23
N PRO A 69 17.25 -14.70 -4.89
CA PRO A 69 17.54 -13.44 -4.22
C PRO A 69 18.80 -12.71 -4.72
N HIS A 70 19.88 -13.45 -5.00
CA HIS A 70 21.15 -12.89 -5.44
C HIS A 70 21.10 -12.21 -6.82
N GLN A 71 20.00 -12.37 -7.58
CA GLN A 71 19.80 -11.76 -8.88
C GLN A 71 19.18 -10.35 -8.80
N ILE A 72 18.80 -9.89 -7.61
CA ILE A 72 18.16 -8.58 -7.39
C ILE A 72 19.24 -7.49 -7.19
N ASP A 73 19.16 -6.43 -7.98
CA ASP A 73 20.07 -5.30 -7.94
C ASP A 73 19.67 -4.27 -6.87
N GLY A 74 18.36 -4.18 -6.56
CA GLY A 74 17.88 -3.22 -5.58
C GLY A 74 16.50 -3.50 -5.01
N ILE A 75 16.21 -2.86 -3.85
CA ILE A 75 14.94 -2.92 -3.16
C ILE A 75 14.46 -1.50 -2.87
N ILE A 76 13.25 -1.18 -3.31
CA ILE A 76 12.52 0.01 -2.93
C ILE A 76 11.37 -0.43 -2.02
N LEU A 77 11.44 -0.07 -0.75
CA LEU A 77 10.37 -0.32 0.21
C LEU A 77 9.56 0.97 0.42
N ALA A 78 8.36 1.01 -0.14
CA ALA A 78 7.42 2.09 0.09
C ALA A 78 6.70 1.85 1.43
N THR A 79 7.00 2.69 2.42
CA THR A 79 6.41 2.61 3.76
C THR A 79 6.42 3.95 4.47
N ALA A 80 5.39 4.21 5.27
CA ALA A 80 5.30 5.29 6.26
C ALA A 80 5.45 4.75 7.70
N SER A 81 5.55 3.43 7.86
CA SER A 81 5.66 2.73 9.14
C SER A 81 6.88 1.78 9.16
N PRO A 82 8.11 2.29 8.93
CA PRO A 82 9.31 1.47 8.97
C PRO A 82 9.57 0.93 10.38
N ASP A 83 10.29 -0.20 10.49
CA ASP A 83 10.67 -0.78 11.79
C ASP A 83 11.52 0.19 12.62
N THR A 84 12.40 0.92 11.94
CA THR A 84 13.29 1.94 12.51
C THR A 84 13.48 3.08 11.52
N LEU A 85 13.74 4.28 12.03
CA LEU A 85 14.07 5.43 11.18
C LEU A 85 15.44 5.25 10.49
N VAL A 86 16.40 4.66 11.18
CA VAL A 86 17.77 4.39 10.74
C VAL A 86 18.26 3.12 11.45
N PRO A 87 18.72 2.12 10.71
CA PRO A 87 18.78 1.99 9.24
C PRO A 87 17.40 1.82 8.61
N SER A 88 17.33 1.91 7.25
CA SER A 88 16.10 1.69 6.51
C SER A 88 15.53 0.30 6.72
N ALA A 89 14.21 0.15 6.77
CA ALA A 89 13.55 -1.16 6.87
C ALA A 89 13.81 -2.04 5.63
N ALA A 90 14.07 -1.44 4.46
CA ALA A 90 14.52 -2.16 3.26
C ALA A 90 15.83 -2.95 3.51
N SER A 91 16.73 -2.47 4.38
CA SER A 91 17.95 -3.20 4.74
C SER A 91 17.66 -4.46 5.56
N ALA A 92 16.61 -4.46 6.40
CA ALA A 92 16.13 -5.65 7.09
C ALA A 92 15.55 -6.67 6.09
N VAL A 93 14.78 -6.21 5.11
CA VAL A 93 14.26 -7.06 4.01
C VAL A 93 15.40 -7.70 3.23
N GLN A 94 16.44 -6.92 2.85
CA GLN A 94 17.64 -7.43 2.18
C GLN A 94 18.29 -8.57 2.98
N ARG A 95 18.54 -8.34 4.27
CA ARG A 95 19.10 -9.34 5.18
C ARG A 95 18.25 -10.60 5.27
N ASN A 96 16.93 -10.43 5.45
CA ASN A 96 15.99 -11.53 5.60
C ASN A 96 15.84 -12.38 4.32
N LEU A 97 16.02 -11.76 3.15
CA LEU A 97 16.06 -12.46 1.86
C LEU A 97 17.40 -13.11 1.56
N GLY A 98 18.47 -12.77 2.29
CA GLY A 98 19.83 -13.27 2.01
C GLY A 98 20.44 -12.66 0.75
N ILE A 99 20.05 -11.45 0.34
CA ILE A 99 20.64 -10.75 -0.80
C ILE A 99 22.00 -10.19 -0.39
N PRO A 100 23.12 -10.61 -1.02
CA PRO A 100 24.46 -10.27 -0.52
C PRO A 100 24.83 -8.80 -0.72
N ALA A 101 24.40 -8.21 -1.83
CA ALA A 101 24.65 -6.80 -2.15
C ALA A 101 23.56 -6.27 -3.08
N ALA A 102 22.83 -5.27 -2.65
CA ALA A 102 21.83 -4.57 -3.44
C ALA A 102 21.74 -3.11 -2.95
N ALA A 103 21.32 -2.20 -3.81
CA ALA A 103 20.97 -0.84 -3.38
C ALA A 103 19.59 -0.88 -2.75
N VAL A 104 19.48 -0.51 -1.48
CA VAL A 104 18.20 -0.60 -0.74
C VAL A 104 17.87 0.71 -0.04
N PHE A 105 16.61 1.11 -0.09
CA PHE A 105 16.14 2.31 0.58
C PHE A 105 14.62 2.27 0.82
N ASP A 106 14.20 2.99 1.86
CA ASP A 106 12.79 3.26 2.10
C ASP A 106 12.36 4.50 1.31
N LEU A 107 11.13 4.46 0.80
CA LEU A 107 10.48 5.58 0.11
C LEU A 107 9.20 5.92 0.86
N ASN A 108 9.09 7.15 1.36
CA ASN A 108 7.90 7.61 2.04
C ASN A 108 7.14 8.62 1.18
N ALA A 109 6.01 8.19 0.63
CA ALA A 109 4.98 9.01 0.02
C ALA A 109 3.60 8.53 0.52
N ALA A 110 3.55 8.00 1.74
CA ALA A 110 2.38 7.43 2.39
C ALA A 110 1.62 6.47 1.46
N CYS A 111 0.29 6.57 1.36
CA CYS A 111 -0.52 5.65 0.57
C CYS A 111 -0.22 5.65 -0.94
N THR A 112 0.46 6.66 -1.47
CA THR A 112 0.95 6.69 -2.86
C THR A 112 2.31 6.03 -3.04
N GLY A 113 2.95 5.62 -1.95
CA GLY A 113 4.34 5.13 -1.93
C GLY A 113 4.63 4.05 -2.96
N PHE A 114 3.72 3.08 -3.14
CA PHE A 114 3.91 2.03 -4.14
C PHE A 114 3.95 2.55 -5.58
N ILE A 115 3.07 3.51 -5.95
CA ILE A 115 3.10 4.12 -7.30
C ILE A 115 4.38 4.93 -7.50
N TYR A 116 4.80 5.69 -6.48
CA TYR A 116 6.09 6.38 -6.49
C TYR A 116 7.25 5.38 -6.65
N GLY A 117 7.22 4.27 -5.92
CA GLY A 117 8.22 3.19 -6.03
C GLY A 117 8.27 2.57 -7.43
N LEU A 118 7.09 2.32 -8.05
CA LEU A 118 7.01 1.84 -9.44
C LEU A 118 7.60 2.84 -10.43
N SER A 119 7.30 4.14 -10.27
CA SER A 119 7.84 5.21 -11.12
C SER A 119 9.36 5.28 -11.01
N VAL A 120 9.89 5.35 -9.77
CA VAL A 120 11.33 5.41 -9.51
C VAL A 120 12.04 4.15 -10.03
N GLY A 121 11.53 2.96 -9.71
CA GLY A 121 12.10 1.68 -10.14
C GLY A 121 12.10 1.53 -11.67
N SER A 122 10.99 1.93 -12.32
CA SER A 122 10.91 1.93 -13.78
C SER A 122 11.92 2.90 -14.42
N ALA A 123 12.11 4.09 -13.84
CA ALA A 123 13.09 5.04 -14.29
C ALA A 123 14.52 4.51 -14.14
N MET A 124 14.87 3.88 -13.02
CA MET A 124 16.18 3.27 -12.78
C MET A 124 16.49 2.15 -13.80
N ILE A 125 15.50 1.32 -14.12
CA ILE A 125 15.65 0.28 -15.15
C ILE A 125 15.79 0.90 -16.54
N ARG A 126 14.94 1.86 -16.91
CA ARG A 126 15.02 2.54 -18.21
C ARG A 126 16.35 3.27 -18.42
N ALA A 127 16.88 3.88 -17.36
CA ALA A 127 18.21 4.52 -17.38
C ALA A 127 19.37 3.53 -17.46
N GLY A 128 19.14 2.24 -17.29
CA GLY A 128 20.19 1.21 -17.30
C GLY A 128 20.99 1.09 -16.00
N SER A 129 20.58 1.79 -14.95
CA SER A 129 21.25 1.72 -13.64
C SER A 129 21.07 0.36 -12.96
N MET A 130 19.96 -0.29 -13.22
CA MET A 130 19.58 -1.60 -12.65
C MET A 130 18.86 -2.45 -13.68
N ASN A 131 18.85 -3.78 -13.49
CA ASN A 131 18.14 -4.74 -14.34
C ASN A 131 16.96 -5.38 -13.64
N ARG A 132 17.07 -5.58 -12.32
CA ARG A 132 16.05 -6.27 -11.51
C ARG A 132 15.87 -5.57 -10.18
N LEU A 133 14.64 -5.17 -9.91
CA LEU A 133 14.25 -4.46 -8.69
C LEU A 133 13.06 -5.14 -8.02
N LEU A 134 13.09 -5.19 -6.69
CA LEU A 134 11.91 -5.40 -5.87
C LEU A 134 11.30 -4.03 -5.52
N VAL A 135 10.02 -3.84 -5.82
CA VAL A 135 9.23 -2.70 -5.35
C VAL A 135 8.16 -3.24 -4.41
N ILE A 136 8.20 -2.79 -3.17
CA ILE A 136 7.38 -3.33 -2.08
C ILE A 136 6.57 -2.18 -1.47
N GLY A 137 5.28 -2.36 -1.27
CA GLY A 137 4.46 -1.52 -0.39
C GLY A 137 4.15 -2.32 0.88
N ALA A 138 4.54 -1.83 2.05
CA ALA A 138 4.31 -2.54 3.31
C ALA A 138 4.04 -1.57 4.45
N GLU A 139 3.03 -1.88 5.26
CA GLU A 139 2.62 -0.99 6.35
C GLU A 139 2.13 -1.74 7.58
N ARG A 140 2.47 -1.19 8.75
CA ARG A 140 1.89 -1.51 10.04
C ARG A 140 1.28 -0.23 10.63
N LEU A 141 0.22 0.28 9.98
CA LEU A 141 -0.41 1.54 10.37
C LEU A 141 -1.17 1.46 11.68
N THR A 142 -1.58 0.27 12.07
CA THR A 142 -2.26 0.05 13.36
C THR A 142 -1.41 0.45 14.56
N HIS A 143 -0.09 0.57 14.37
CA HIS A 143 0.85 1.08 15.38
C HIS A 143 0.65 2.56 15.73
N TYR A 144 0.12 3.38 14.80
CA TYR A 144 -0.03 4.82 14.97
C TYR A 144 -1.44 5.26 15.36
N LEU A 145 -2.36 4.32 15.59
CA LEU A 145 -3.76 4.66 15.85
C LEU A 145 -4.03 4.96 17.32
N ASP A 146 -4.75 6.03 17.57
CA ASP A 146 -5.49 6.21 18.82
C ASP A 146 -6.75 5.32 18.77
N TRP A 147 -6.69 4.22 19.51
CA TRP A 147 -7.77 3.22 19.54
C TRP A 147 -9.04 3.69 20.27
N THR A 148 -9.08 4.94 20.72
CA THR A 148 -10.29 5.58 21.25
C THR A 148 -10.97 6.48 20.21
N ARG A 149 -10.32 6.71 19.06
CA ARG A 149 -10.84 7.56 17.99
C ARG A 149 -11.50 6.72 16.89
N ARG A 150 -12.84 6.81 16.85
CA ARG A 150 -13.64 6.09 15.86
C ARG A 150 -13.35 6.47 14.41
N ASP A 151 -13.00 7.72 14.15
CA ASP A 151 -12.77 8.25 12.80
C ASP A 151 -11.54 7.66 12.10
N THR A 152 -10.55 7.20 12.86
CA THR A 152 -9.31 6.61 12.35
C THR A 152 -9.17 5.12 12.64
N ALA A 153 -9.53 4.65 13.85
CA ALA A 153 -9.37 3.25 14.27
C ALA A 153 -10.15 2.25 13.41
N VAL A 154 -11.25 2.69 12.76
CA VAL A 154 -12.07 1.83 11.90
C VAL A 154 -11.51 1.69 10.48
N LEU A 155 -10.50 2.48 10.07
CA LEU A 155 -10.07 2.59 8.68
C LEU A 155 -8.89 1.68 8.33
N PHE A 156 -7.85 1.71 9.16
CA PHE A 156 -6.55 1.19 8.79
C PHE A 156 -6.34 -0.26 9.18
N GLY A 157 -5.56 -0.97 8.36
CA GLY A 157 -5.06 -2.31 8.61
C GLY A 157 -3.61 -2.45 8.17
N ASP A 158 -3.02 -3.61 8.43
CA ASP A 158 -1.63 -3.93 8.16
C ASP A 158 -1.51 -4.94 7.02
N GLY A 159 -0.41 -4.86 6.26
CA GLY A 159 -0.13 -5.78 5.18
C GLY A 159 1.04 -5.36 4.30
N ALA A 160 1.41 -6.23 3.38
CA ALA A 160 2.44 -5.97 2.39
C ALA A 160 2.07 -6.55 1.02
N GLY A 161 2.53 -5.89 -0.03
CA GLY A 161 2.52 -6.43 -1.38
C GLY A 161 3.81 -6.04 -2.11
N ALA A 162 4.28 -6.89 -3.01
CA ALA A 162 5.53 -6.72 -3.70
C ALA A 162 5.41 -7.07 -5.18
N VAL A 163 6.20 -6.41 -6.01
CA VAL A 163 6.43 -6.81 -7.40
C VAL A 163 7.91 -6.86 -7.71
N VAL A 164 8.28 -7.73 -8.67
CA VAL A 164 9.59 -7.72 -9.31
C VAL A 164 9.46 -6.95 -10.62
N LEU A 165 10.34 -5.98 -10.81
CA LEU A 165 10.56 -5.31 -12.08
C LEU A 165 11.81 -5.88 -12.75
N GLU A 166 11.69 -6.32 -14.01
CA GLU A 166 12.83 -6.74 -14.82
C GLU A 166 12.94 -5.89 -16.09
N ALA A 167 14.19 -5.62 -16.49
CA ALA A 167 14.48 -4.99 -17.77
C ALA A 167 13.95 -5.81 -18.94
N SER A 168 13.30 -5.14 -19.88
CA SER A 168 12.67 -5.77 -21.06
C SER A 168 12.85 -4.88 -22.30
N ASP A 169 12.95 -5.49 -23.45
CA ASP A 169 12.89 -4.80 -24.75
C ASP A 169 11.44 -4.70 -25.29
N ALA A 170 10.51 -5.48 -24.71
CA ALA A 170 9.09 -5.41 -25.05
C ALA A 170 8.43 -4.20 -24.37
N PRO A 171 7.51 -3.48 -25.05
CA PRO A 171 6.83 -2.31 -24.52
C PRO A 171 5.76 -2.71 -23.49
N CYS A 172 6.21 -3.00 -22.25
CA CYS A 172 5.39 -3.43 -21.10
C CYS A 172 5.84 -2.73 -19.80
N GLY A 173 5.09 -2.95 -18.73
CA GLY A 173 5.29 -2.30 -17.44
C GLY A 173 4.63 -0.94 -17.37
N LEU A 174 5.15 -0.04 -16.53
CA LEU A 174 4.63 1.32 -16.37
C LEU A 174 4.93 2.15 -17.62
N ILE A 175 3.90 2.43 -18.43
CA ILE A 175 4.04 3.11 -19.73
C ILE A 175 3.78 4.62 -19.63
N ALA A 176 2.99 5.05 -18.64
CA ALA A 176 2.81 6.46 -18.29
C ALA A 176 2.61 6.58 -16.78
N ASP A 177 3.13 7.65 -16.18
CA ASP A 177 2.95 7.94 -14.77
C ASP A 177 2.88 9.45 -14.50
N LYS A 178 2.13 9.81 -13.44
CA LYS A 178 2.02 11.18 -12.95
C LYS A 178 2.01 11.18 -11.45
N LEU A 179 2.95 11.91 -10.87
CA LEU A 179 3.10 12.09 -9.43
C LEU A 179 2.95 13.55 -9.06
N GLY A 180 2.50 13.84 -7.83
CA GLY A 180 2.41 15.19 -7.32
C GLY A 180 2.08 15.26 -5.84
N CYS A 181 2.14 16.48 -5.31
CA CYS A 181 1.91 16.76 -3.90
C CYS A 181 1.24 18.15 -3.73
N ASP A 182 0.23 18.22 -2.86
CA ASP A 182 -0.38 19.45 -2.35
C ASP A 182 0.13 19.70 -0.92
N ALA A 183 1.28 20.36 -0.81
CA ALA A 183 1.97 20.57 0.45
C ALA A 183 1.25 21.58 1.38
N GLU A 184 0.40 22.44 0.85
CA GLU A 184 -0.38 23.41 1.67
C GLU A 184 -1.40 22.72 2.57
N ALA A 185 -1.88 21.54 2.16
CA ALA A 185 -2.85 20.77 2.92
C ALA A 185 -2.21 19.60 3.71
N ARG A 186 -0.90 19.62 3.94
CA ARG A 186 -0.18 18.49 4.55
C ARG A 186 -0.69 18.08 5.93
N ASP A 187 -1.19 19.01 6.71
CA ASP A 187 -1.53 18.78 8.11
C ASP A 187 -2.92 18.12 8.31
N ILE A 188 -3.75 18.06 7.27
CA ILE A 188 -5.08 17.43 7.37
C ILE A 188 -5.02 15.89 7.37
N LEU A 189 -3.87 15.32 6.96
CA LEU A 189 -3.58 13.89 7.03
C LEU A 189 -2.11 13.71 7.40
N ALA A 190 -1.82 13.52 8.67
CA ALA A 190 -0.45 13.47 9.18
C ALA A 190 -0.34 12.65 10.47
N VAL A 191 0.88 12.18 10.77
CA VAL A 191 1.27 11.65 12.07
C VAL A 191 2.33 12.62 12.64
N PRO A 192 1.92 13.72 13.33
CA PRO A 192 2.79 14.86 13.58
C PRO A 192 3.95 14.56 14.54
N ASP A 193 3.75 13.62 15.46
CA ASP A 193 4.70 13.38 16.57
C ASP A 193 5.71 12.26 16.31
N SER A 194 5.78 11.75 15.09
CA SER A 194 6.65 10.62 14.71
C SER A 194 8.05 11.02 14.25
N GLY A 195 8.36 12.31 14.13
CA GLY A 195 9.62 12.84 13.60
C GLY A 195 10.31 13.89 14.47
N THR A 196 11.30 14.58 13.86
CA THR A 196 12.10 15.63 14.52
C THR A 196 11.32 16.92 14.84
N GLY A 197 10.10 17.06 14.31
CA GLY A 197 9.21 18.18 14.66
C GLY A 197 8.76 18.18 16.10
N ARG A 198 8.93 17.05 16.81
CA ARG A 198 8.67 16.92 18.24
C ARG A 198 9.90 17.31 19.05
N ALA A 199 9.69 18.04 20.16
CA ALA A 199 10.75 18.32 21.10
C ALA A 199 11.22 17.01 21.76
N ARG A 200 12.53 16.71 21.69
CA ARG A 200 13.14 15.45 22.15
C ARG A 200 12.82 15.06 23.60
N PHE A 201 12.62 16.07 24.46
CA PHE A 201 12.35 15.87 25.87
C PHE A 201 10.93 16.30 26.28
N ALA A 202 10.03 16.56 25.32
CA ALA A 202 8.64 16.75 25.65
C ALA A 202 8.07 15.46 26.25
N HIS A 203 7.31 15.61 27.36
CA HIS A 203 6.57 14.46 27.90
C HIS A 203 5.67 13.88 26.82
N VAL A 204 5.85 12.59 26.59
CA VAL A 204 5.05 11.83 25.63
C VAL A 204 3.94 11.21 26.43
N ASP A 205 2.73 11.71 26.30
CA ASP A 205 1.53 11.02 26.81
C ASP A 205 1.16 9.80 25.97
N GLY A 206 2.14 9.21 25.28
CA GLY A 206 2.13 7.88 24.68
C GLY A 206 1.33 7.72 23.39
N LEU A 207 0.66 8.76 22.86
CA LEU A 207 -0.18 8.61 21.70
C LEU A 207 0.46 9.22 20.46
N PHE A 208 0.79 8.36 19.48
CA PHE A 208 0.82 8.77 18.10
C PHE A 208 -0.64 8.95 17.67
N ASP A 209 -1.01 10.12 17.19
CA ASP A 209 -2.36 10.40 16.74
C ASP A 209 -2.32 10.79 15.26
N VAL A 210 -3.24 10.22 14.48
CA VAL A 210 -3.38 10.57 13.07
C VAL A 210 -4.30 11.76 12.96
N ASN A 211 -3.79 12.90 12.49
CA ASN A 211 -4.64 13.98 12.02
C ASN A 211 -5.44 13.50 10.81
N PHE A 212 -6.77 13.64 10.86
CA PHE A 212 -7.63 13.11 9.81
C PHE A 212 -8.86 14.00 9.59
N GLU A 213 -8.81 14.85 8.56
CA GLU A 213 -9.93 15.70 8.14
C GLU A 213 -10.69 15.05 6.97
N GLY A 214 -11.48 14.03 7.26
CA GLY A 214 -12.05 13.10 6.28
C GLY A 214 -12.80 13.75 5.11
N GLN A 215 -13.55 14.84 5.31
CA GLN A 215 -14.29 15.52 4.25
C GLN A 215 -13.36 16.22 3.26
N GLU A 216 -12.33 16.90 3.76
CA GLU A 216 -11.39 17.61 2.92
C GLU A 216 -10.46 16.63 2.18
N ILE A 217 -10.03 15.58 2.88
CA ILE A 217 -9.29 14.45 2.30
C ILE A 217 -10.07 13.85 1.13
N PHE A 218 -11.38 13.57 1.30
CA PHE A 218 -12.21 13.00 0.24
C PHE A 218 -12.22 13.86 -1.02
N LYS A 219 -12.46 15.18 -0.88
CA LYS A 219 -12.51 16.10 -2.03
C LYS A 219 -11.18 16.15 -2.78
N ARG A 220 -10.06 16.28 -2.03
CA ARG A 220 -8.72 16.38 -2.61
C ARG A 220 -8.28 15.06 -3.23
N ALA A 221 -8.61 13.92 -2.61
CA ALA A 221 -8.33 12.60 -3.13
C ALA A 221 -9.00 12.37 -4.50
N VAL A 222 -10.32 12.61 -4.60
CA VAL A 222 -11.06 12.42 -5.86
C VAL A 222 -10.57 13.38 -6.95
N ARG A 223 -10.22 14.62 -6.57
CA ARG A 223 -9.66 15.59 -7.52
C ARG A 223 -8.27 15.16 -7.99
N GLY A 224 -7.31 14.97 -7.08
CA GLY A 224 -5.92 14.70 -7.41
C GLY A 224 -5.74 13.37 -8.15
N MET A 225 -6.37 12.28 -7.67
CA MET A 225 -6.35 11.01 -8.40
C MET A 225 -6.99 11.10 -9.77
N GLY A 226 -8.14 11.82 -9.88
CA GLY A 226 -8.84 11.95 -11.15
C GLY A 226 -8.07 12.79 -12.18
N GLU A 227 -7.41 13.88 -11.77
CA GLU A 227 -6.56 14.68 -12.65
C GLU A 227 -5.32 13.90 -13.08
N ALA A 228 -4.68 13.19 -12.16
CA ALA A 228 -3.54 12.35 -12.48
C ALA A 228 -3.90 11.19 -13.41
N ALA A 229 -5.04 10.51 -13.16
CA ALA A 229 -5.53 9.42 -13.99
C ALA A 229 -5.86 9.91 -15.43
N ALA A 230 -6.51 11.04 -15.57
CA ALA A 230 -6.79 11.64 -16.88
C ALA A 230 -5.50 11.97 -17.64
N PHE A 231 -4.52 12.57 -16.95
CA PHE A 231 -3.21 12.89 -17.53
C PHE A 231 -2.48 11.64 -18.04
N VAL A 232 -2.41 10.56 -17.26
CA VAL A 232 -1.67 9.35 -17.66
C VAL A 232 -2.37 8.57 -18.79
N LEU A 233 -3.69 8.66 -18.88
CA LEU A 233 -4.43 8.09 -20.01
C LEU A 233 -4.13 8.86 -21.30
N ASP A 234 -4.13 10.19 -21.26
CA ASP A 234 -3.79 11.04 -22.40
C ASP A 234 -2.34 10.81 -22.85
N GLU A 235 -1.38 10.82 -21.91
CA GLU A 235 0.05 10.57 -22.16
C GLU A 235 0.31 9.18 -22.76
N ALA A 236 -0.44 8.17 -22.32
CA ALA A 236 -0.37 6.80 -22.85
C ALA A 236 -1.10 6.63 -24.19
N GLY A 237 -1.88 7.64 -24.63
CA GLY A 237 -2.76 7.51 -25.81
C GLY A 237 -3.85 6.44 -25.63
N VAL A 238 -4.34 6.25 -24.41
CA VAL A 238 -5.32 5.22 -24.03
C VAL A 238 -6.62 5.88 -23.60
N SER A 239 -7.73 5.53 -24.24
CA SER A 239 -9.04 5.96 -23.79
C SER A 239 -9.59 5.05 -22.67
N PRO A 240 -10.45 5.58 -21.77
CA PRO A 240 -10.95 4.84 -20.60
C PRO A 240 -11.61 3.50 -20.92
N GLU A 241 -12.30 3.37 -22.04
CA GLU A 241 -12.94 2.12 -22.48
C GLU A 241 -11.95 0.99 -22.76
N HIS A 242 -10.69 1.31 -23.11
CA HIS A 242 -9.63 0.35 -23.35
C HIS A 242 -8.92 -0.13 -22.08
N ILE A 243 -9.25 0.44 -20.91
CA ILE A 243 -8.76 -0.07 -19.64
C ILE A 243 -9.44 -1.42 -19.35
N ASP A 244 -8.61 -2.43 -19.15
CA ASP A 244 -9.07 -3.77 -18.79
C ASP A 244 -9.41 -3.87 -17.30
N LEU A 245 -8.61 -3.23 -16.44
CA LEU A 245 -8.83 -3.22 -14.99
C LEU A 245 -8.28 -1.94 -14.34
N MET A 246 -9.06 -1.36 -13.45
CA MET A 246 -8.64 -0.27 -12.58
C MET A 246 -8.24 -0.83 -11.20
N LEU A 247 -7.06 -0.47 -10.72
CA LEU A 247 -6.47 -0.86 -9.43
C LEU A 247 -6.28 0.40 -8.56
N PRO A 248 -7.36 0.97 -7.99
CA PRO A 248 -7.25 2.17 -7.17
C PRO A 248 -6.73 1.84 -5.77
N HIS A 249 -6.13 2.82 -5.10
CA HIS A 249 -5.88 2.77 -3.67
C HIS A 249 -7.17 2.45 -2.89
N GLN A 250 -7.09 1.48 -1.98
CA GLN A 250 -8.21 0.99 -1.19
C GLN A 250 -8.35 1.79 0.12
N ALA A 251 -8.73 3.07 0.01
CA ALA A 251 -8.89 3.95 1.16
C ALA A 251 -10.31 3.98 1.73
N ASN A 252 -11.30 4.01 0.83
CA ASN A 252 -12.72 4.11 1.15
C ASN A 252 -13.53 3.75 -0.09
N ILE A 253 -14.57 2.93 0.05
CA ILE A 253 -15.40 2.50 -1.09
C ILE A 253 -15.99 3.68 -1.87
N ARG A 254 -16.42 4.74 -1.17
CA ARG A 254 -17.00 5.93 -1.80
C ARG A 254 -16.01 6.70 -2.66
N ILE A 255 -14.72 6.73 -2.26
CA ILE A 255 -13.65 7.33 -3.07
C ILE A 255 -13.43 6.49 -4.32
N ILE A 256 -13.36 5.16 -4.18
CA ILE A 256 -13.17 4.22 -5.28
C ILE A 256 -14.29 4.36 -6.32
N GLU A 257 -15.55 4.31 -5.88
CA GLU A 257 -16.72 4.43 -6.75
C GLU A 257 -16.80 5.81 -7.46
N THR A 258 -16.50 6.89 -6.72
CA THR A 258 -16.51 8.24 -7.26
C THR A 258 -15.41 8.41 -8.32
N LEU A 259 -14.22 7.88 -8.07
CA LEU A 259 -13.12 7.89 -9.02
C LEU A 259 -13.44 7.06 -10.27
N ALA A 260 -13.94 5.84 -10.11
CA ALA A 260 -14.34 4.97 -11.21
C ALA A 260 -15.39 5.64 -12.11
N LYS A 261 -16.40 6.26 -11.51
CA LYS A 261 -17.42 7.05 -12.23
C LYS A 261 -16.82 8.24 -12.97
N LYS A 262 -15.91 8.99 -12.33
CA LYS A 262 -15.20 10.14 -12.94
C LYS A 262 -14.36 9.72 -14.14
N MET A 263 -13.74 8.53 -14.08
CA MET A 263 -12.92 7.98 -15.15
C MET A 263 -13.72 7.17 -16.18
N ALA A 264 -15.05 7.10 -16.06
CA ALA A 264 -15.93 6.30 -16.91
C ALA A 264 -15.55 4.81 -17.00
N VAL A 265 -14.96 4.25 -15.91
CA VAL A 265 -14.61 2.84 -15.82
C VAL A 265 -15.78 2.08 -15.20
N PRO A 266 -16.33 1.04 -15.87
CA PRO A 266 -17.42 0.21 -15.34
C PRO A 266 -17.03 -0.50 -14.04
N ALA A 267 -17.98 -0.73 -13.15
CA ALA A 267 -17.73 -1.29 -11.81
C ALA A 267 -17.11 -2.71 -11.85
N ASP A 268 -17.45 -3.52 -12.84
CA ASP A 268 -16.89 -4.85 -13.06
C ASP A 268 -15.40 -4.81 -13.47
N LYS A 269 -14.93 -3.67 -14.00
CA LYS A 269 -13.52 -3.41 -14.29
C LYS A 269 -12.77 -2.73 -13.14
N VAL A 270 -13.35 -2.59 -11.96
CA VAL A 270 -12.70 -2.00 -10.78
C VAL A 270 -12.34 -3.10 -9.78
N MET A 271 -11.09 -3.13 -9.33
CA MET A 271 -10.68 -4.02 -8.25
C MET A 271 -11.03 -3.40 -6.89
N VAL A 272 -11.77 -4.14 -6.09
CA VAL A 272 -12.20 -3.73 -4.75
C VAL A 272 -11.98 -4.89 -3.78
N ASN A 273 -11.13 -4.68 -2.76
CA ASN A 273 -10.88 -5.65 -1.69
C ASN A 273 -10.80 -4.97 -0.30
N ILE A 274 -11.16 -3.69 -0.23
CA ILE A 274 -11.13 -2.90 1.02
C ILE A 274 -11.98 -3.53 2.13
N ALA A 275 -13.03 -4.27 1.77
CA ALA A 275 -13.94 -4.89 2.73
C ALA A 275 -13.21 -5.84 3.69
N ASP A 276 -12.16 -6.52 3.25
CA ASP A 276 -11.52 -7.60 3.98
C ASP A 276 -10.19 -7.17 4.64
N TYR A 277 -9.62 -6.03 4.21
CA TYR A 277 -8.28 -5.60 4.66
C TYR A 277 -8.25 -4.17 5.21
N GLY A 278 -9.29 -3.37 4.96
CA GLY A 278 -9.28 -1.95 5.25
C GLY A 278 -8.24 -1.19 4.40
N ASN A 279 -7.80 -0.06 4.91
CA ASN A 279 -6.77 0.74 4.27
C ASN A 279 -5.38 0.31 4.78
N THR A 280 -4.65 -0.45 3.97
CA THR A 280 -3.26 -0.85 4.21
C THR A 280 -2.24 0.11 3.58
N SER A 281 -2.61 1.37 3.34
CA SER A 281 -1.76 2.46 2.81
C SER A 281 -0.99 2.07 1.52
N ALA A 282 0.35 2.12 1.54
CA ALA A 282 1.18 1.78 0.38
C ALA A 282 1.00 0.32 -0.10
N ALA A 283 0.53 -0.58 0.75
CA ALA A 283 0.33 -1.98 0.39
C ALA A 283 -0.99 -2.24 -0.37
N THR A 284 -1.94 -1.30 -0.39
CA THR A 284 -3.27 -1.54 -0.97
C THR A 284 -3.23 -1.91 -2.45
N VAL A 285 -2.49 -1.16 -3.26
CA VAL A 285 -2.39 -1.38 -4.71
C VAL A 285 -1.71 -2.71 -5.03
N PRO A 286 -0.52 -3.05 -4.47
CA PRO A 286 0.13 -4.32 -4.79
C PRO A 286 -0.63 -5.53 -4.23
N ILE A 287 -1.35 -5.44 -3.10
CA ILE A 287 -2.23 -6.51 -2.63
C ILE A 287 -3.39 -6.71 -3.61
N ALA A 288 -4.05 -5.62 -4.05
CA ALA A 288 -5.13 -5.67 -5.02
C ALA A 288 -4.67 -6.25 -6.37
N LEU A 289 -3.45 -5.93 -6.81
CA LEU A 289 -2.81 -6.48 -8.00
C LEU A 289 -2.64 -8.01 -7.88
N CYS A 290 -2.11 -8.49 -6.76
CA CYS A 290 -1.94 -9.93 -6.52
C CYS A 290 -3.28 -10.66 -6.58
N GLU A 291 -4.31 -10.13 -5.94
CA GLU A 291 -5.64 -10.74 -5.95
C GLU A 291 -6.32 -10.70 -7.31
N ALA A 292 -6.11 -9.62 -8.08
CA ALA A 292 -6.62 -9.55 -9.44
C ALA A 292 -6.01 -10.64 -10.35
N LEU A 293 -4.72 -10.96 -10.15
CA LEU A 293 -4.05 -12.07 -10.85
C LEU A 293 -4.57 -13.43 -10.38
N GLU A 294 -4.72 -13.64 -9.06
CA GLU A 294 -5.29 -14.85 -8.47
C GLU A 294 -6.72 -15.13 -8.96
N GLN A 295 -7.50 -14.06 -9.16
CA GLN A 295 -8.87 -14.13 -9.69
C GLN A 295 -8.94 -14.25 -11.23
N GLY A 296 -7.79 -14.27 -11.92
CA GLY A 296 -7.74 -14.32 -13.39
C GLY A 296 -8.28 -13.08 -14.10
N ARG A 297 -8.33 -11.93 -13.40
CA ARG A 297 -8.85 -10.66 -13.95
C ARG A 297 -7.82 -9.91 -14.81
N ILE A 298 -6.56 -10.32 -14.78
CA ILE A 298 -5.49 -9.75 -15.59
C ILE A 298 -5.08 -10.78 -16.63
N ARG A 299 -5.12 -10.39 -17.89
CA ARG A 299 -4.68 -11.21 -19.04
C ARG A 299 -3.36 -10.67 -19.61
N PRO A 300 -2.62 -11.46 -20.39
CA PRO A 300 -1.46 -10.95 -21.12
C PRO A 300 -1.80 -9.73 -21.97
N GLY A 301 -0.96 -8.69 -21.91
CA GLY A 301 -1.15 -7.43 -22.62
C GLY A 301 -2.21 -6.49 -22.04
N ALA A 302 -2.87 -6.83 -20.93
CA ALA A 302 -3.91 -6.01 -20.30
C ALA A 302 -3.42 -4.60 -19.97
N LEU A 303 -4.28 -3.61 -20.14
CA LEU A 303 -4.06 -2.23 -19.72
C LEU A 303 -4.69 -2.00 -18.35
N LEU A 304 -3.84 -1.69 -17.37
CA LEU A 304 -4.24 -1.44 -15.99
C LEU A 304 -4.09 0.06 -15.69
N LEU A 305 -5.12 0.64 -15.07
CA LEU A 305 -5.05 2.01 -14.53
C LEU A 305 -4.92 1.93 -13.01
N THR A 306 -3.86 2.49 -12.45
CA THR A 306 -3.72 2.65 -11.00
C THR A 306 -3.74 4.12 -10.61
N ALA A 307 -4.35 4.43 -9.45
CA ALA A 307 -4.35 5.76 -8.88
C ALA A 307 -4.40 5.69 -7.35
N ALA A 308 -3.62 6.54 -6.68
CA ALA A 308 -3.57 6.61 -5.23
C ALA A 308 -3.48 8.06 -4.75
N PHE A 309 -3.85 8.25 -3.49
CA PHE A 309 -3.77 9.49 -2.75
C PHE A 309 -3.34 9.18 -1.32
N GLY A 310 -2.51 10.04 -0.72
CA GLY A 310 -1.99 9.81 0.61
C GLY A 310 -1.59 11.09 1.34
N ALA A 311 -1.06 10.91 2.55
CA ALA A 311 -0.51 12.02 3.31
C ALA A 311 0.59 12.76 2.55
N GLY A 312 0.60 14.11 2.77
CA GLY A 312 1.59 14.98 2.13
C GLY A 312 1.00 16.27 1.53
N LEU A 313 -0.19 16.42 0.98
CA LEU A 313 -1.00 15.36 0.40
C LEU A 313 -0.43 14.88 -0.92
N THR A 314 0.05 13.67 -0.97
CA THR A 314 0.59 13.09 -2.21
C THR A 314 -0.53 12.50 -3.08
N TRP A 315 -0.33 12.48 -4.38
CA TRP A 315 -1.18 11.80 -5.33
C TRP A 315 -0.35 11.23 -6.48
N GLY A 316 -0.86 10.18 -7.08
CA GLY A 316 -0.20 9.57 -8.24
C GLY A 316 -1.15 8.67 -9.01
N ALA A 317 -0.85 8.52 -10.30
CA ALA A 317 -1.50 7.56 -11.17
C ALA A 317 -0.50 6.95 -12.14
N GLY A 318 -0.84 5.78 -12.69
CA GLY A 318 -0.04 5.12 -13.71
C GLY A 318 -0.88 4.24 -14.62
N VAL A 319 -0.47 4.16 -15.89
CA VAL A 319 -0.97 3.15 -16.84
C VAL A 319 0.09 2.08 -16.96
N ILE A 320 -0.30 0.84 -16.69
CA ILE A 320 0.56 -0.33 -16.78
C ILE A 320 0.08 -1.20 -17.94
N ARG A 321 0.97 -1.50 -18.89
CA ARG A 321 0.74 -2.57 -19.86
C ARG A 321 1.30 -3.86 -19.27
N TRP A 322 0.43 -4.79 -18.95
CA TRP A 322 0.84 -6.08 -18.41
C TRP A 322 1.66 -6.88 -19.43
N GLY A 323 2.68 -7.59 -18.95
CA GLY A 323 3.47 -8.48 -19.80
C GLY A 323 2.73 -9.79 -20.12
N GLU A 324 3.48 -10.77 -20.63
CA GLU A 324 2.90 -12.08 -21.02
C GLU A 324 2.57 -12.97 -19.81
N ARG A 325 3.24 -12.77 -18.67
CA ARG A 325 3.13 -13.65 -17.50
C ARG A 325 1.95 -13.26 -16.63
N VAL A 326 1.00 -14.17 -16.46
CA VAL A 326 -0.16 -14.04 -15.56
C VAL A 326 -0.26 -15.19 -14.55
N THR A 327 0.67 -16.15 -14.63
CA THR A 327 0.80 -17.24 -13.67
C THR A 327 2.22 -17.29 -13.11
N PRO A 328 2.39 -17.59 -11.80
CA PRO A 328 3.71 -17.66 -11.21
C PRO A 328 4.53 -18.83 -11.79
N ILE A 329 5.84 -18.63 -11.99
CA ILE A 329 6.76 -19.71 -12.40
C ILE A 329 6.89 -20.74 -11.28
N ARG A 330 7.01 -20.26 -10.03
CA ARG A 330 7.05 -21.09 -8.81
C ARG A 330 6.13 -20.50 -7.76
N GLN A 331 5.64 -21.33 -6.88
CA GLN A 331 4.95 -20.89 -5.66
C GLN A 331 5.96 -20.83 -4.51
N SER A 332 5.71 -19.96 -3.54
CA SER A 332 6.49 -19.84 -2.32
C SER A 332 5.63 -20.27 -1.14
N ASP A 333 6.23 -21.04 -0.25
CA ASP A 333 5.68 -21.42 1.06
C ASP A 333 5.98 -20.40 2.16
N ALA A 334 6.58 -19.25 1.78
CA ALA A 334 6.91 -18.20 2.73
C ALA A 334 5.66 -17.69 3.43
N ALA A 335 5.66 -17.75 4.73
CA ALA A 335 4.59 -17.30 5.62
C ALA A 335 5.18 -16.55 6.81
N LEU A 336 4.34 -15.78 7.47
CA LEU A 336 4.69 -15.19 8.77
C LEU A 336 4.81 -16.29 9.83
N PRO A 337 5.56 -16.05 10.92
CA PRO A 337 5.51 -16.92 12.08
C PRO A 337 4.08 -17.15 12.55
N PRO A 338 3.74 -18.32 13.10
CA PRO A 338 2.41 -18.57 13.64
C PRO A 338 2.02 -17.53 14.69
N CYS A 339 0.76 -17.11 14.66
CA CYS A 339 0.16 -16.20 15.65
C CYS A 339 -1.05 -16.87 16.28
N GLU A 340 -0.96 -17.18 17.56
CA GLU A 340 -2.05 -17.79 18.33
C GLU A 340 -2.97 -16.75 18.99
N HIS A 341 -2.58 -15.46 18.92
CA HIS A 341 -3.33 -14.38 19.53
C HIS A 341 -4.41 -13.83 18.58
N SER A 342 -5.57 -13.53 19.14
CA SER A 342 -6.60 -12.75 18.45
C SER A 342 -6.13 -11.31 18.21
N ALA A 343 -6.74 -10.61 17.26
CA ALA A 343 -6.46 -9.20 17.02
C ALA A 343 -6.70 -8.34 18.27
N LEU A 344 -7.75 -8.60 19.03
CA LEU A 344 -8.03 -7.91 20.29
C LEU A 344 -6.93 -8.15 21.33
N THR A 345 -6.40 -9.38 21.42
CA THR A 345 -5.29 -9.71 22.32
C THR A 345 -4.02 -8.94 21.93
N LEU A 346 -3.71 -8.85 20.63
CA LEU A 346 -2.56 -8.10 20.13
C LEU A 346 -2.66 -6.60 20.40
N LEU A 347 -3.87 -6.06 20.41
CA LEU A 347 -4.15 -4.64 20.61
C LEU A 347 -4.42 -4.25 22.08
N ALA A 348 -4.59 -5.20 22.98
CA ALA A 348 -5.07 -4.95 24.36
C ALA A 348 -4.29 -3.85 25.06
N SER A 349 -2.96 -3.91 25.07
CA SER A 349 -2.11 -2.90 25.72
C SER A 349 -2.18 -1.52 25.04
N ALA A 350 -2.35 -1.49 23.72
CA ALA A 350 -2.50 -0.23 22.97
C ALA A 350 -3.86 0.43 23.25
N ILE A 351 -4.93 -0.36 23.29
CA ILE A 351 -6.28 0.12 23.65
C ILE A 351 -6.29 0.68 25.07
N GLU A 352 -5.75 -0.07 26.03
CA GLU A 352 -5.67 0.36 27.44
C GLU A 352 -4.83 1.64 27.58
N GLY A 353 -3.67 1.72 26.92
CA GLY A 353 -2.81 2.89 26.92
C GLY A 353 -3.52 4.13 26.37
N CYS A 354 -4.23 4.01 25.23
CA CYS A 354 -5.03 5.08 24.65
C CYS A 354 -6.16 5.54 25.60
N GLN A 355 -6.87 4.60 26.23
CA GLN A 355 -7.93 4.91 27.17
C GLN A 355 -7.42 5.63 28.43
N GLN A 356 -6.23 5.25 28.95
CA GLN A 356 -5.62 5.89 30.10
C GLN A 356 -5.16 7.31 29.76
N ALA A 357 -4.48 7.51 28.63
CA ALA A 357 -4.03 8.82 28.20
C ALA A 357 -5.20 9.80 27.98
N ASN A 358 -6.33 9.34 27.43
CA ASN A 358 -7.51 10.17 27.23
C ASN A 358 -8.24 10.55 28.55
N LYS A 359 -8.09 9.76 29.62
CA LYS A 359 -8.64 10.14 30.94
C LYS A 359 -7.80 11.21 31.64
N GLN A 360 -6.58 11.43 31.19
CA GLN A 360 -5.64 12.43 31.79
C GLN A 360 -5.67 13.76 31.04
N ARG A 361 -6.27 13.81 29.88
CA ARG A 361 -6.57 15.02 29.08
C ARG A 361 -7.89 15.66 29.51
#